data_9351bb8fd0f9c332ef9b84050749cf83
#
_entry.id   9351bb8fd0f9c332ef9b84050749cf83
#
_cell.length_a   1.000
_cell.length_b   1.000
_cell.length_c   1.000
_cell.angle_alpha   90.00
_cell.angle_beta   90.00
_cell.angle_gamma   90.00
#
_symmetry.space_group_name_H-M   'P 1'
#
loop_
_entity.id
_entity.type
_entity.pdbx_description
1 polymer ?
#
loop_
_entity_poly.entity_id
_entity_poly.type
_entity_poly.pdbx_seq_one_letter_code
_entity_poly.pdbx_strand_id
1 'polypeptide(L)'
;MRYPLLIFAVWIFCAGTTEAGQDSVRLGALDVTVWSQRTQANAKQPVVIFSHGFHGCATQSRFLMEAFSADCYLVFAPNHLDATCNGGKGSWFSRAEIPFRDPGKWNESTYRDRANDIRRLVGAIGTDNRFRPRADLSRAALAGHSLGGYTVLGLAGAWPNWKLTGVKAVLALSPYSQPFLLHGTLAALSAPVMYQGGTRDFGITPTLQKTSGAYEQSPEPKYFVEFDKAGHCAWADVGITAHEEIVAYSLAFMNHYVKGESVKQSLTQKIPGVALIRYASELGKN
;
A
#
# COMPACT_ATOMS: atom_id res chain seq x y z
N MET A 1 -7.78 -45.26 6.35
CA MET A 1 -7.97 -44.48 5.11
C MET A 1 -8.27 -43.05 5.50
N ARG A 2 -7.33 -42.15 5.30
CA ARG A 2 -7.50 -40.72 5.58
C ARG A 2 -7.75 -40.01 4.24
N TYR A 3 -8.95 -39.52 4.01
CA TYR A 3 -9.26 -38.68 2.84
C TYR A 3 -8.64 -37.30 3.01
N PRO A 4 -7.93 -36.74 2.03
CA PRO A 4 -7.50 -35.36 2.09
C PRO A 4 -8.74 -34.47 1.86
N LEU A 5 -9.00 -33.58 2.81
CA LEU A 5 -9.95 -32.46 2.61
C LEU A 5 -9.37 -31.53 1.54
N LEU A 6 -9.91 -31.59 0.35
CA LEU A 6 -9.73 -30.58 -0.68
C LEU A 6 -10.48 -29.33 -0.25
N ILE A 7 -9.74 -28.33 0.27
CA ILE A 7 -10.27 -27.01 0.54
C ILE A 7 -10.40 -26.30 -0.82
N PHE A 8 -11.62 -26.25 -1.34
CA PHE A 8 -11.96 -25.39 -2.46
C PHE A 8 -11.94 -23.93 -1.96
N ALA A 9 -10.88 -23.20 -2.26
CA ALA A 9 -10.92 -21.75 -2.22
C ALA A 9 -11.90 -21.29 -3.31
N VAL A 10 -13.06 -20.78 -2.91
CA VAL A 10 -14.00 -20.14 -3.83
C VAL A 10 -13.38 -18.82 -4.25
N TRP A 11 -12.66 -18.84 -5.36
CA TRP A 11 -12.26 -17.63 -6.07
C TRP A 11 -13.54 -17.06 -6.70
N ILE A 12 -14.06 -15.98 -6.13
CA ILE A 12 -15.05 -15.17 -6.83
C ILE A 12 -14.30 -14.43 -7.93
N PHE A 13 -14.18 -15.10 -9.09
CA PHE A 13 -13.70 -14.41 -10.28
C PHE A 13 -14.67 -13.30 -10.62
N CYS A 14 -14.17 -12.10 -10.85
CA CYS A 14 -14.89 -11.12 -11.66
C CYS A 14 -15.17 -11.78 -13.02
N ALA A 15 -16.39 -12.28 -13.21
CA ALA A 15 -16.77 -12.99 -14.41
C ALA A 15 -16.70 -12.06 -15.62
N GLY A 16 -15.59 -12.10 -16.32
CA GLY A 16 -15.35 -11.38 -17.57
C GLY A 16 -13.87 -11.44 -17.91
N THR A 17 -13.50 -12.17 -18.96
CA THR A 17 -12.17 -12.15 -19.58
C THR A 17 -11.97 -10.79 -20.26
N THR A 18 -11.51 -9.79 -19.53
CA THR A 18 -11.04 -8.54 -20.09
C THR A 18 -9.69 -8.21 -19.49
N GLU A 19 -8.71 -7.94 -20.34
CA GLU A 19 -7.37 -7.53 -19.95
C GLU A 19 -7.45 -6.36 -18.95
N ALA A 20 -6.64 -6.45 -17.89
CA ALA A 20 -6.43 -5.34 -16.98
C ALA A 20 -5.82 -4.18 -17.79
N GLY A 21 -6.58 -3.12 -17.98
CA GLY A 21 -6.11 -1.93 -18.70
C GLY A 21 -5.30 -1.04 -17.78
N GLN A 22 -4.16 -0.55 -18.29
CA GLN A 22 -3.39 0.53 -17.68
C GLN A 22 -3.58 1.79 -18.52
N ASP A 23 -4.08 2.86 -17.91
CA ASP A 23 -4.29 4.15 -18.54
C ASP A 23 -3.51 5.26 -17.82
N SER A 24 -2.91 6.18 -18.59
CA SER A 24 -2.37 7.42 -18.01
C SER A 24 -3.40 8.53 -18.21
N VAL A 25 -3.81 9.15 -17.12
CA VAL A 25 -4.86 10.17 -17.12
C VAL A 25 -4.44 11.40 -16.31
N ARG A 26 -5.01 12.55 -16.66
CA ARG A 26 -4.90 13.72 -15.81
C ARG A 26 -6.14 13.85 -14.94
N LEU A 27 -5.93 13.92 -13.61
CA LEU A 27 -6.96 14.15 -12.61
C LEU A 27 -6.62 15.42 -11.82
N GLY A 28 -7.34 16.49 -12.10
CA GLY A 28 -6.96 17.82 -11.63
C GLY A 28 -5.58 18.23 -12.16
N ALA A 29 -4.64 18.54 -11.27
CA ALA A 29 -3.26 18.90 -11.62
C ALA A 29 -2.30 17.70 -11.62
N LEU A 30 -2.79 16.47 -11.33
CA LEU A 30 -1.95 15.28 -11.17
C LEU A 30 -1.94 14.42 -12.44
N ASP A 31 -0.78 13.94 -12.80
CA ASP A 31 -0.61 12.86 -13.76
C ASP A 31 -0.73 11.54 -12.99
N VAL A 32 -1.72 10.74 -13.34
CA VAL A 32 -2.13 9.54 -12.59
C VAL A 32 -2.12 8.35 -13.52
N THR A 33 -1.53 7.25 -13.10
CA THR A 33 -1.71 5.95 -13.74
C THR A 33 -2.87 5.24 -13.06
N VAL A 34 -3.78 4.69 -13.87
CA VAL A 34 -4.96 3.96 -13.41
C VAL A 34 -4.91 2.54 -13.94
N TRP A 35 -5.08 1.56 -13.07
CA TRP A 35 -5.30 0.17 -13.46
C TRP A 35 -6.74 -0.20 -13.15
N SER A 36 -7.40 -0.77 -14.12
CA SER A 36 -8.80 -1.19 -13.98
C SER A 36 -9.13 -2.37 -14.86
N GLN A 37 -9.94 -3.27 -14.35
CA GLN A 37 -10.66 -4.20 -15.22
C GLN A 37 -11.93 -3.53 -15.75
N ARG A 38 -12.26 -3.79 -17.01
CA ARG A 38 -13.58 -3.46 -17.55
C ARG A 38 -14.56 -4.51 -17.04
N THR A 39 -15.20 -4.24 -15.93
CA THR A 39 -16.29 -5.09 -15.45
C THR A 39 -17.57 -4.71 -16.18
N GLN A 40 -18.34 -5.68 -16.64
CA GLN A 40 -19.69 -5.46 -17.19
C GLN A 40 -20.72 -5.13 -16.09
N ALA A 41 -20.35 -5.25 -14.83
CA ALA A 41 -21.25 -4.99 -13.72
C ALA A 41 -21.32 -3.49 -13.40
N ASN A 42 -22.52 -2.96 -13.18
CA ASN A 42 -22.79 -1.61 -12.67
C ASN A 42 -22.35 -1.42 -11.20
N ALA A 43 -21.66 -2.39 -10.61
CA ALA A 43 -21.20 -2.33 -9.23
C ALA A 43 -19.93 -1.45 -9.12
N LYS A 44 -19.93 -0.55 -8.15
CA LYS A 44 -18.74 0.25 -7.84
C LYS A 44 -17.62 -0.65 -7.28
N GLN A 45 -16.40 -0.40 -7.74
CA GLN A 45 -15.18 -1.11 -7.36
C GLN A 45 -14.53 -0.44 -6.14
N PRO A 46 -14.02 -1.22 -5.17
CA PRO A 46 -13.19 -0.68 -4.11
C PRO A 46 -11.93 -0.03 -4.68
N VAL A 47 -11.41 0.97 -3.99
CA VAL A 47 -10.31 1.81 -4.49
C VAL A 47 -9.02 1.54 -3.74
N VAL A 48 -7.91 1.39 -4.46
CA VAL A 48 -6.56 1.44 -3.91
C VAL A 48 -5.85 2.67 -4.46
N ILE A 49 -5.27 3.46 -3.56
CA ILE A 49 -4.41 4.59 -3.93
C ILE A 49 -2.98 4.24 -3.54
N PHE A 50 -2.08 4.20 -4.53
CA PHE A 50 -0.68 3.87 -4.35
C PHE A 50 0.21 5.10 -4.40
N SER A 51 1.13 5.22 -3.43
CA SER A 51 2.16 6.25 -3.37
C SER A 51 3.55 5.62 -3.59
N HIS A 52 4.28 6.09 -4.59
CA HIS A 52 5.60 5.57 -4.97
C HIS A 52 6.71 6.02 -4.00
N GLY A 53 7.86 5.35 -4.04
CA GLY A 53 9.07 5.71 -3.29
C GLY A 53 9.71 7.02 -3.76
N PHE A 54 10.73 7.47 -3.05
CA PHE A 54 11.53 8.62 -3.46
C PHE A 54 12.18 8.37 -4.82
N HIS A 55 12.11 9.32 -5.73
CA HIS A 55 12.54 9.18 -7.14
C HIS A 55 11.84 8.04 -7.92
N GLY A 56 10.79 7.44 -7.36
CA GLY A 56 9.97 6.49 -8.09
C GLY A 56 9.02 7.18 -9.07
N CYS A 57 8.00 6.45 -9.48
CA CYS A 57 6.90 6.99 -10.28
C CYS A 57 5.63 6.15 -10.11
N ALA A 58 4.53 6.62 -10.66
CA ALA A 58 3.24 5.95 -10.61
C ALA A 58 3.30 4.47 -11.01
N THR A 59 4.17 4.10 -11.95
CA THR A 59 4.31 2.73 -12.46
C THR A 59 5.38 1.90 -11.75
N GLN A 60 5.94 2.38 -10.64
CA GLN A 60 7.07 1.73 -9.95
C GLN A 60 6.79 0.28 -9.54
N SER A 61 5.57 -0.03 -9.13
CA SER A 61 5.15 -1.32 -8.58
C SER A 61 4.01 -1.91 -9.40
N ARG A 62 4.18 -1.93 -10.73
CA ARG A 62 3.14 -2.35 -11.68
C ARG A 62 2.63 -3.74 -11.40
N PHE A 63 3.52 -4.73 -11.10
CA PHE A 63 3.12 -6.09 -10.78
C PHE A 63 2.03 -6.16 -9.69
N LEU A 64 2.16 -5.35 -8.65
CA LEU A 64 1.20 -5.32 -7.53
C LEU A 64 -0.08 -4.56 -7.90
N MET A 65 0.03 -3.48 -8.68
CA MET A 65 -1.13 -2.72 -9.16
C MET A 65 -1.97 -3.54 -10.12
N GLU A 66 -1.33 -4.32 -11.00
CA GLU A 66 -1.99 -5.29 -11.88
C GLU A 66 -2.71 -6.38 -11.08
N ALA A 67 -2.07 -6.91 -10.03
CA ALA A 67 -2.69 -7.90 -9.15
C ALA A 67 -3.94 -7.35 -8.43
N PHE A 68 -3.89 -6.12 -7.90
CA PHE A 68 -5.08 -5.47 -7.34
C PHE A 68 -6.18 -5.26 -8.38
N SER A 69 -5.80 -4.81 -9.57
CA SER A 69 -6.77 -4.63 -10.65
C SER A 69 -7.40 -5.94 -11.09
N ALA A 70 -6.61 -7.01 -11.22
CA ALA A 70 -7.09 -8.36 -11.52
C ALA A 70 -8.07 -8.88 -10.46
N ASP A 71 -7.92 -8.43 -9.21
CA ASP A 71 -8.82 -8.73 -8.09
C ASP A 71 -9.91 -7.65 -7.90
N CYS A 72 -10.31 -7.00 -9.00
CA CYS A 72 -11.43 -6.05 -9.08
C CYS A 72 -11.30 -4.76 -8.28
N TYR A 73 -10.09 -4.35 -7.89
CA TYR A 73 -9.87 -3.00 -7.39
C TYR A 73 -9.71 -1.99 -8.55
N LEU A 74 -10.18 -0.79 -8.33
CA LEU A 74 -9.84 0.37 -9.15
C LEU A 74 -8.62 1.05 -8.52
N VAL A 75 -7.47 0.98 -9.19
CA VAL A 75 -6.19 1.39 -8.62
C VAL A 75 -5.73 2.71 -9.23
N PHE A 76 -5.32 3.66 -8.39
CA PHE A 76 -4.81 4.96 -8.79
C PHE A 76 -3.42 5.20 -8.21
N ALA A 77 -2.46 5.58 -9.02
CA ALA A 77 -1.14 6.00 -8.58
C ALA A 77 -0.77 7.36 -9.20
N PRO A 78 -0.67 8.42 -8.40
CA PRO A 78 -0.21 9.71 -8.90
C PRO A 78 1.30 9.74 -9.03
N ASN A 79 1.82 10.53 -9.97
CA ASN A 79 3.19 11.02 -9.92
C ASN A 79 3.25 12.19 -8.95
N HIS A 80 3.99 12.04 -7.86
CA HIS A 80 4.32 13.14 -6.96
C HIS A 80 5.38 14.06 -7.58
N LEU A 81 5.64 15.20 -6.96
CA LEU A 81 6.58 16.21 -7.47
C LEU A 81 7.99 15.65 -7.71
N ASP A 82 8.43 14.71 -6.87
CA ASP A 82 9.73 14.06 -6.96
C ASP A 82 9.77 12.84 -7.89
N ALA A 83 8.68 12.51 -8.59
CA ALA A 83 8.65 11.44 -9.57
C ALA A 83 9.59 11.72 -10.76
N THR A 84 10.37 10.72 -11.19
CA THR A 84 11.43 10.88 -12.18
C THR A 84 11.13 10.26 -13.54
N CYS A 85 9.99 9.62 -13.72
CA CYS A 85 9.59 8.98 -14.97
C CYS A 85 8.13 9.22 -15.33
N ASN A 86 7.75 8.95 -16.60
CA ASN A 86 6.36 8.93 -17.07
C ASN A 86 5.54 10.20 -16.71
N GLY A 87 6.05 11.38 -17.07
CA GLY A 87 5.40 12.66 -16.75
C GLY A 87 5.76 13.21 -15.37
N GLY A 88 6.63 12.56 -14.62
CA GLY A 88 7.19 13.08 -13.39
C GLY A 88 8.02 14.35 -13.60
N LYS A 89 8.09 15.19 -12.58
CA LYS A 89 8.82 16.48 -12.62
C LYS A 89 10.13 16.44 -11.84
N GLY A 90 10.39 15.34 -11.12
CA GLY A 90 11.60 15.16 -10.34
C GLY A 90 12.83 14.89 -11.21
N SER A 91 14.00 15.13 -10.64
CA SER A 91 15.30 14.78 -11.22
C SER A 91 15.97 13.75 -10.32
N TRP A 92 16.69 12.81 -10.91
CA TRP A 92 17.54 11.87 -10.17
C TRP A 92 18.62 12.55 -9.32
N PHE A 93 18.94 13.82 -9.61
CA PHE A 93 19.86 14.63 -8.81
C PHE A 93 19.16 15.41 -7.70
N SER A 94 17.84 15.40 -7.63
CA SER A 94 17.09 16.06 -6.57
C SER A 94 17.40 15.42 -5.22
N ARG A 95 17.66 16.27 -4.22
CA ARG A 95 17.91 15.80 -2.87
C ARG A 95 16.60 15.66 -2.12
N ALA A 96 16.55 14.75 -1.13
CA ALA A 96 15.46 14.70 -0.19
C ALA A 96 15.31 16.03 0.54
N GLU A 97 14.08 16.44 0.85
CA GLU A 97 13.78 17.68 1.61
C GLU A 97 14.57 17.74 2.92
N ILE A 98 14.63 16.62 3.62
CA ILE A 98 15.50 16.37 4.77
C ILE A 98 16.18 15.02 4.55
N PRO A 99 17.48 14.90 4.78
CA PRO A 99 18.18 13.62 4.60
C PRO A 99 17.52 12.48 5.39
N PHE A 100 17.40 11.31 4.79
CA PHE A 100 16.83 10.12 5.45
C PHE A 100 17.60 9.70 6.70
N ARG A 101 18.89 10.05 6.78
CA ARG A 101 19.73 9.82 7.99
C ARG A 101 19.39 10.73 9.17
N ASP A 102 18.58 11.78 8.96
CA ASP A 102 18.19 12.78 9.95
C ASP A 102 16.69 12.73 10.29
N PRO A 103 16.14 11.55 10.68
CA PRO A 103 14.69 11.38 10.85
C PRO A 103 14.09 12.28 11.95
N GLY A 104 14.88 12.69 12.93
CA GLY A 104 14.43 13.61 14.00
C GLY A 104 14.13 15.03 13.53
N LYS A 105 14.58 15.40 12.31
CA LYS A 105 14.26 16.72 11.72
C LYS A 105 12.96 16.69 10.90
N TRP A 106 12.44 15.50 10.59
CA TRP A 106 11.21 15.35 9.84
C TRP A 106 10.00 15.71 10.71
N ASN A 107 9.05 16.40 10.13
CA ASN A 107 7.82 16.83 10.79
C ASN A 107 6.67 16.87 9.78
N GLU A 108 5.50 17.36 10.19
CA GLU A 108 4.32 17.41 9.32
C GLU A 108 4.46 18.28 8.07
N SER A 109 5.46 19.15 7.96
CA SER A 109 5.71 19.91 6.74
C SER A 109 6.50 19.10 5.72
N THR A 110 7.29 18.12 6.16
CA THR A 110 8.20 17.34 5.34
C THR A 110 7.40 16.41 4.40
N TYR A 111 7.50 16.63 3.10
CA TYR A 111 6.72 15.94 2.06
C TYR A 111 5.19 16.08 2.21
N ARG A 112 4.72 17.19 2.76
CA ARG A 112 3.28 17.50 2.87
C ARG A 112 2.59 17.58 1.50
N ASP A 113 3.32 17.97 0.47
CA ASP A 113 2.84 18.00 -0.92
C ASP A 113 2.32 16.63 -1.36
N ARG A 114 2.99 15.52 -1.02
CA ARG A 114 2.53 14.16 -1.32
C ARG A 114 1.19 13.82 -0.66
N ALA A 115 1.01 14.23 0.60
CA ALA A 115 -0.27 14.06 1.28
C ALA A 115 -1.39 14.90 0.63
N ASN A 116 -1.07 16.11 0.22
CA ASN A 116 -2.00 16.99 -0.49
C ASN A 116 -2.36 16.44 -1.88
N ASP A 117 -1.41 15.81 -2.58
CA ASP A 117 -1.65 15.14 -3.85
C ASP A 117 -2.68 14.01 -3.69
N ILE A 118 -2.51 13.15 -2.68
CA ILE A 118 -3.47 12.07 -2.39
C ILE A 118 -4.86 12.63 -2.07
N ARG A 119 -4.96 13.70 -1.25
CA ARG A 119 -6.25 14.33 -0.96
C ARG A 119 -6.93 14.91 -2.20
N ARG A 120 -6.15 15.61 -3.04
CA ARG A 120 -6.65 16.16 -4.31
C ARG A 120 -7.11 15.04 -5.23
N LEU A 121 -6.35 13.93 -5.28
CA LEU A 121 -6.70 12.76 -6.07
C LEU A 121 -8.03 12.15 -5.62
N VAL A 122 -8.23 11.93 -4.31
CA VAL A 122 -9.51 11.42 -3.77
C VAL A 122 -10.68 12.33 -4.16
N GLY A 123 -10.52 13.65 -4.01
CA GLY A 123 -11.53 14.62 -4.43
C GLY A 123 -11.82 14.56 -5.93
N ALA A 124 -10.77 14.46 -6.75
CA ALA A 124 -10.91 14.37 -8.20
C ALA A 124 -11.59 13.07 -8.66
N ILE A 125 -11.27 11.92 -8.04
CA ILE A 125 -11.95 10.64 -8.33
C ILE A 125 -13.47 10.77 -8.06
N GLY A 126 -13.84 11.43 -6.95
CA GLY A 126 -15.24 11.61 -6.55
C GLY A 126 -16.06 12.51 -7.48
N THR A 127 -15.41 13.33 -8.31
CA THR A 127 -16.08 14.29 -9.21
C THR A 127 -15.89 13.98 -10.70
N ASP A 128 -14.89 13.21 -11.09
CA ASP A 128 -14.59 12.86 -12.48
C ASP A 128 -15.67 11.93 -13.07
N ASN A 129 -16.24 12.29 -14.21
CA ASN A 129 -17.32 11.53 -14.83
C ASN A 129 -16.94 10.11 -15.28
N ARG A 130 -15.64 9.81 -15.47
CA ARG A 130 -15.14 8.47 -15.83
C ARG A 130 -15.08 7.55 -14.63
N PHE A 131 -14.76 8.10 -13.44
CA PHE A 131 -14.43 7.30 -12.26
C PHE A 131 -15.51 7.36 -11.18
N ARG A 132 -16.19 8.48 -10.98
CA ARG A 132 -17.29 8.62 -9.99
C ARG A 132 -18.35 7.51 -10.07
N PRO A 133 -18.79 7.08 -11.27
CA PRO A 133 -19.78 6.00 -11.37
C PRO A 133 -19.23 4.63 -10.95
N ARG A 134 -17.91 4.43 -11.05
CA ARG A 134 -17.22 3.13 -10.85
C ARG A 134 -16.50 3.02 -9.53
N ALA A 135 -16.02 4.12 -8.96
CA ALA A 135 -15.22 4.14 -7.73
C ALA A 135 -16.12 4.09 -6.49
N ASP A 136 -15.81 3.18 -5.58
CA ASP A 136 -16.38 3.16 -4.23
C ASP A 136 -15.37 3.73 -3.23
N LEU A 137 -15.43 5.04 -3.03
CA LEU A 137 -14.56 5.72 -2.07
C LEU A 137 -14.89 5.39 -0.61
N SER A 138 -16.04 4.77 -0.33
CA SER A 138 -16.34 4.25 1.02
C SER A 138 -15.55 2.99 1.34
N ARG A 139 -15.00 2.33 0.32
CA ARG A 139 -14.11 1.17 0.39
C ARG A 139 -12.74 1.52 -0.20
N ALA A 140 -12.11 2.57 0.33
CA ALA A 140 -10.79 3.04 -0.12
C ALA A 140 -9.67 2.59 0.82
N ALA A 141 -8.56 2.14 0.26
CA ALA A 141 -7.33 1.78 0.94
C ALA A 141 -6.14 2.56 0.40
N LEU A 142 -5.10 2.68 1.22
CA LEU A 142 -3.83 3.30 0.87
C LEU A 142 -2.73 2.23 0.82
N ALA A 143 -1.90 2.29 -0.19
CA ALA A 143 -0.68 1.49 -0.30
C ALA A 143 0.50 2.40 -0.65
N GLY A 144 1.70 2.07 -0.15
CA GLY A 144 2.86 2.89 -0.48
C GLY A 144 4.18 2.23 -0.15
N HIS A 145 5.18 2.45 -1.01
CA HIS A 145 6.52 1.92 -0.86
C HIS A 145 7.50 3.00 -0.39
N SER A 146 8.38 2.64 0.55
CA SER A 146 9.47 3.51 1.01
C SER A 146 8.96 4.88 1.51
N LEU A 147 9.29 5.99 0.83
CA LEU A 147 8.74 7.32 1.10
C LEU A 147 7.22 7.37 0.86
N GLY A 148 6.70 6.58 -0.09
CA GLY A 148 5.26 6.40 -0.25
C GLY A 148 4.62 5.71 0.96
N GLY A 149 5.34 4.79 1.60
CA GLY A 149 4.95 4.19 2.88
C GLY A 149 4.85 5.22 4.01
N TYR A 150 5.82 6.14 4.11
CA TYR A 150 5.73 7.32 4.98
C TYR A 150 4.48 8.15 4.69
N THR A 151 4.22 8.44 3.42
CA THR A 151 3.04 9.22 3.01
C THR A 151 1.73 8.58 3.47
N VAL A 152 1.55 7.28 3.23
CA VAL A 152 0.28 6.59 3.58
C VAL A 152 0.12 6.40 5.09
N LEU A 153 1.19 6.19 5.84
CA LEU A 153 1.15 6.17 7.31
C LEU A 153 0.77 7.55 7.88
N GLY A 154 1.35 8.63 7.34
CA GLY A 154 0.98 9.98 7.71
C GLY A 154 -0.51 10.27 7.47
N LEU A 155 -1.03 9.90 6.29
CA LEU A 155 -2.44 10.03 5.92
C LEU A 155 -3.38 9.16 6.77
N ALA A 156 -2.90 8.03 7.27
CA ALA A 156 -3.66 7.17 8.17
C ALA A 156 -3.77 7.71 9.61
N GLY A 157 -3.04 8.77 9.93
CA GLY A 157 -3.11 9.45 11.24
C GLY A 157 -1.78 9.63 11.95
N ALA A 158 -0.67 9.05 11.47
CA ALA A 158 0.64 9.26 12.09
C ALA A 158 1.09 10.74 12.04
N TRP A 159 0.57 11.53 11.09
CA TRP A 159 0.55 12.99 11.16
C TRP A 159 -0.88 13.49 11.32
N PRO A 160 -1.29 14.07 12.46
CA PRO A 160 -2.67 14.48 12.73
C PRO A 160 -3.29 15.37 11.65
N ASN A 161 -2.53 16.37 11.16
CA ASN A 161 -3.02 17.28 10.13
C ASN A 161 -3.05 16.67 8.71
N TRP A 162 -2.49 15.47 8.54
CA TRP A 162 -2.58 14.75 7.27
C TRP A 162 -3.74 13.77 7.23
N LYS A 163 -4.33 13.45 8.35
CA LYS A 163 -5.31 12.38 8.48
C LYS A 163 -6.41 12.47 7.42
N LEU A 164 -6.54 11.40 6.65
CA LEU A 164 -7.61 11.17 5.68
C LEU A 164 -8.65 10.23 6.30
N THR A 165 -9.88 10.71 6.44
CA THR A 165 -10.96 9.92 7.03
C THR A 165 -11.50 8.87 6.04
N GLY A 166 -12.03 7.76 6.57
CA GLY A 166 -12.66 6.72 5.76
C GLY A 166 -11.72 5.70 5.11
N VAL A 167 -10.40 5.78 5.37
CA VAL A 167 -9.43 4.77 4.95
C VAL A 167 -9.74 3.44 5.64
N LYS A 168 -9.89 2.36 4.86
CA LYS A 168 -10.24 1.01 5.35
C LYS A 168 -9.03 0.16 5.68
N ALA A 169 -7.91 0.38 5.01
CA ALA A 169 -6.68 -0.39 5.20
C ALA A 169 -5.46 0.42 4.75
N VAL A 170 -4.31 0.15 5.36
CA VAL A 170 -3.02 0.76 5.01
C VAL A 170 -1.99 -0.34 4.79
N LEU A 171 -1.49 -0.44 3.57
CA LEU A 171 -0.42 -1.34 3.19
C LEU A 171 0.90 -0.58 3.06
N ALA A 172 1.76 -0.74 4.06
CA ALA A 172 3.05 -0.06 4.17
C ALA A 172 4.19 -0.99 3.73
N LEU A 173 4.65 -0.81 2.49
CA LEU A 173 5.62 -1.63 1.79
C LEU A 173 7.02 -1.08 2.05
N SER A 174 7.82 -1.77 2.87
CA SER A 174 9.15 -1.28 3.28
C SER A 174 9.16 0.23 3.59
N PRO A 175 8.25 0.71 4.49
CA PRO A 175 8.00 2.14 4.66
C PRO A 175 9.12 2.84 5.44
N TYR A 176 9.46 4.05 5.03
CA TYR A 176 10.30 4.92 5.85
C TYR A 176 9.48 5.45 7.03
N SER A 177 9.52 4.74 8.17
CA SER A 177 8.71 5.01 9.37
C SER A 177 9.46 5.69 10.52
N GLN A 178 10.77 5.88 10.41
CA GLN A 178 11.61 6.40 11.50
C GLN A 178 11.13 7.74 12.09
N PRO A 179 10.67 8.75 11.32
CA PRO A 179 10.14 9.98 11.90
C PRO A 179 8.99 9.72 12.87
N PHE A 180 8.04 8.86 12.50
CA PHE A 180 6.90 8.53 13.35
C PHE A 180 7.31 7.80 14.63
N LEU A 181 8.35 6.93 14.55
CA LEU A 181 8.90 6.25 15.74
C LEU A 181 9.45 7.26 16.75
N LEU A 182 10.21 8.25 16.27
CA LEU A 182 10.82 9.25 17.12
C LEU A 182 9.78 10.21 17.75
N HIS A 183 8.71 10.49 17.02
CA HIS A 183 7.62 11.33 17.52
C HIS A 183 6.56 10.56 18.30
N GLY A 184 6.60 9.21 18.31
CA GLY A 184 5.62 8.34 18.98
C GLY A 184 4.21 8.44 18.37
N THR A 185 4.10 8.77 17.09
CA THR A 185 2.81 9.11 16.47
C THR A 185 2.10 7.95 15.79
N LEU A 186 2.75 6.79 15.65
CA LEU A 186 2.11 5.59 15.06
C LEU A 186 0.90 5.09 15.86
N ALA A 187 0.84 5.37 17.15
CA ALA A 187 -0.30 5.04 18.00
C ALA A 187 -1.61 5.75 17.56
N ALA A 188 -1.52 6.80 16.74
CA ALA A 188 -2.67 7.54 16.20
C ALA A 188 -3.21 7.01 14.87
N LEU A 189 -2.65 5.90 14.36
CA LEU A 189 -3.19 5.25 13.17
C LEU A 189 -4.64 4.86 13.40
N SER A 190 -5.51 5.13 12.43
CA SER A 190 -6.96 4.94 12.56
C SER A 190 -7.53 3.88 11.62
N ALA A 191 -6.68 3.09 10.99
CA ALA A 191 -7.05 2.00 10.10
C ALA A 191 -6.11 0.80 10.34
N PRO A 192 -6.58 -0.43 10.07
CA PRO A 192 -5.72 -1.61 10.04
C PRO A 192 -4.47 -1.36 9.20
N VAL A 193 -3.31 -1.81 9.69
CA VAL A 193 -2.02 -1.62 9.01
C VAL A 193 -1.29 -2.94 8.81
N MET A 194 -0.80 -3.17 7.58
CA MET A 194 0.18 -4.21 7.30
C MET A 194 1.51 -3.57 6.91
N TYR A 195 2.54 -3.87 7.68
CA TYR A 195 3.92 -3.59 7.35
C TYR A 195 4.52 -4.78 6.59
N GLN A 196 5.20 -4.51 5.51
CA GLN A 196 6.00 -5.50 4.81
C GLN A 196 7.48 -5.10 4.85
N GLY A 197 8.34 -6.07 5.08
CA GLY A 197 9.79 -5.92 5.13
C GLY A 197 10.49 -7.10 4.48
N GLY A 198 11.82 -7.05 4.39
CA GLY A 198 12.59 -8.12 3.80
C GLY A 198 13.90 -8.37 4.52
N THR A 199 14.37 -9.63 4.52
CA THR A 199 15.57 -10.05 5.28
C THR A 199 16.86 -9.38 4.77
N ARG A 200 16.84 -8.77 3.57
CA ARG A 200 17.96 -8.02 2.99
C ARG A 200 17.69 -6.51 2.90
N ASP A 201 16.61 -6.04 3.46
CA ASP A 201 16.29 -4.61 3.55
C ASP A 201 16.80 -4.02 4.88
N PHE A 202 18.12 -3.98 5.01
CA PHE A 202 18.83 -3.64 6.25
C PHE A 202 18.58 -2.22 6.76
N GLY A 203 18.18 -1.30 5.87
CA GLY A 203 17.92 0.09 6.24
C GLY A 203 16.54 0.33 6.84
N ILE A 204 15.55 -0.49 6.53
CA ILE A 204 14.14 -0.27 6.90
C ILE A 204 13.62 -1.38 7.80
N THR A 205 13.73 -2.65 7.39
CA THR A 205 13.11 -3.77 8.11
C THR A 205 13.44 -3.83 9.60
N PRO A 206 14.69 -3.58 10.07
CA PRO A 206 14.98 -3.56 11.51
C PRO A 206 14.17 -2.53 12.28
N THR A 207 13.79 -1.41 11.67
CA THR A 207 12.97 -0.37 12.32
C THR A 207 11.49 -0.77 12.43
N LEU A 208 11.04 -1.71 11.61
CA LEU A 208 9.68 -2.22 11.63
C LEU A 208 9.48 -3.26 12.73
N GLN A 209 10.43 -4.20 12.86
CA GLN A 209 10.27 -5.42 13.69
C GLN A 209 10.87 -5.34 15.10
N LYS A 210 11.80 -4.41 15.37
CA LYS A 210 12.42 -4.29 16.69
C LYS A 210 11.40 -4.02 17.80
N THR A 211 11.74 -4.36 19.04
CA THR A 211 11.01 -3.85 20.21
C THR A 211 10.96 -2.32 20.14
N SER A 212 9.80 -1.72 20.32
CA SER A 212 9.54 -0.29 20.04
C SER A 212 9.62 0.14 18.56
N GLY A 213 9.63 -0.81 17.62
CA GLY A 213 9.54 -0.53 16.18
C GLY A 213 8.13 -0.18 15.71
N ALA A 214 7.98 -0.02 14.39
CA ALA A 214 6.70 0.44 13.83
C ALA A 214 5.54 -0.51 14.12
N TYR A 215 5.78 -1.82 14.03
CA TYR A 215 4.77 -2.81 14.38
C TYR A 215 4.31 -2.67 15.84
N GLU A 216 5.26 -2.55 16.79
CA GLU A 216 4.91 -2.45 18.22
C GLU A 216 4.14 -1.17 18.55
N GLN A 217 4.55 -0.04 18.00
CA GLN A 217 3.93 1.26 18.27
C GLN A 217 2.57 1.46 17.62
N SER A 218 2.20 0.61 16.64
CA SER A 218 0.92 0.72 15.95
C SER A 218 -0.22 0.07 16.74
N PRO A 219 -1.45 0.62 16.71
CA PRO A 219 -2.62 -0.01 17.30
C PRO A 219 -3.04 -1.25 16.52
N GLU A 220 -3.81 -2.10 17.14
CA GLU A 220 -4.49 -3.23 16.49
C GLU A 220 -5.71 -2.72 15.68
N PRO A 221 -6.03 -3.35 14.51
CA PRO A 221 -5.40 -4.51 13.88
C PRO A 221 -4.08 -4.17 13.17
N LYS A 222 -3.05 -4.99 13.37
CA LYS A 222 -1.72 -4.78 12.79
C LYS A 222 -1.06 -6.09 12.37
N TYR A 223 -0.29 -6.01 11.28
CA TYR A 223 0.44 -7.13 10.70
C TYR A 223 1.87 -6.71 10.33
N PHE A 224 2.79 -7.64 10.42
CA PHE A 224 4.13 -7.52 9.87
C PHE A 224 4.51 -8.81 9.16
N VAL A 225 4.92 -8.70 7.89
CA VAL A 225 5.38 -9.82 7.08
C VAL A 225 6.78 -9.51 6.58
N GLU A 226 7.73 -10.41 6.85
CA GLU A 226 9.10 -10.32 6.37
C GLU A 226 9.35 -11.39 5.31
N PHE A 227 9.74 -10.96 4.12
CA PHE A 227 10.01 -11.84 2.99
C PHE A 227 11.49 -12.24 2.93
N ASP A 228 11.76 -13.54 2.71
CA ASP A 228 13.11 -14.04 2.61
C ASP A 228 13.82 -13.49 1.37
N LYS A 229 15.09 -13.11 1.52
CA LYS A 229 15.95 -12.52 0.49
C LYS A 229 15.45 -11.22 -0.16
N ALA A 230 14.31 -10.68 0.24
CA ALA A 230 13.81 -9.42 -0.26
C ALA A 230 14.67 -8.25 0.25
N GLY A 231 15.14 -7.41 -0.66
CA GLY A 231 15.79 -6.13 -0.40
C GLY A 231 14.81 -4.98 -0.60
N HIS A 232 15.26 -3.74 -0.39
CA HIS A 232 14.42 -2.54 -0.46
C HIS A 232 13.64 -2.38 -1.77
N CYS A 233 14.18 -2.83 -2.89
CA CYS A 233 13.54 -2.72 -4.20
C CYS A 233 12.59 -3.89 -4.54
N ALA A 234 12.37 -4.87 -3.64
CA ALA A 234 11.48 -6.00 -3.91
C ALA A 234 10.02 -5.59 -4.18
N TRP A 235 9.60 -4.42 -3.74
CA TRP A 235 8.27 -3.85 -3.98
C TRP A 235 8.18 -2.97 -5.23
N ALA A 236 9.23 -2.94 -6.03
CA ALA A 236 9.28 -2.25 -7.31
C ALA A 236 9.57 -3.25 -8.44
N ASP A 237 9.17 -2.95 -9.67
CA ASP A 237 9.38 -3.83 -10.83
C ASP A 237 10.85 -4.12 -11.14
N VAL A 238 11.77 -3.28 -10.63
CA VAL A 238 13.21 -3.51 -10.74
C VAL A 238 13.73 -4.62 -9.82
N GLY A 239 12.97 -4.98 -8.79
CA GLY A 239 13.25 -6.12 -7.92
C GLY A 239 12.31 -7.27 -8.27
N ILE A 240 12.84 -8.47 -8.41
CA ILE A 240 12.06 -9.65 -8.82
C ILE A 240 11.86 -10.66 -7.67
N THR A 241 12.33 -10.34 -6.48
CA THR A 241 12.30 -11.25 -5.32
C THR A 241 10.98 -11.13 -4.58
N ALA A 242 10.37 -12.27 -4.26
CA ALA A 242 9.17 -12.39 -3.42
C ALA A 242 7.90 -11.72 -3.98
N HIS A 243 7.80 -11.47 -5.29
CA HIS A 243 6.61 -10.82 -5.87
C HIS A 243 5.32 -11.62 -5.62
N GLU A 244 5.37 -12.96 -5.72
CA GLU A 244 4.21 -13.82 -5.49
C GLU A 244 3.74 -13.72 -4.03
N GLU A 245 4.66 -13.78 -3.06
CA GLU A 245 4.37 -13.68 -1.64
C GLU A 245 3.90 -12.26 -1.26
N ILE A 246 4.52 -11.22 -1.83
CA ILE A 246 4.09 -9.83 -1.66
C ILE A 246 2.65 -9.66 -2.13
N VAL A 247 2.32 -10.15 -3.31
CA VAL A 247 0.95 -10.11 -3.87
C VAL A 247 -0.01 -10.89 -2.98
N ALA A 248 0.34 -12.12 -2.57
CA ALA A 248 -0.53 -12.97 -1.77
C ALA A 248 -0.95 -12.31 -0.45
N TYR A 249 0.01 -11.80 0.33
CA TYR A 249 -0.32 -11.12 1.60
C TYR A 249 -0.98 -9.77 1.40
N SER A 250 -0.60 -9.03 0.36
CA SER A 250 -1.23 -7.74 0.05
C SER A 250 -2.69 -7.90 -0.32
N LEU A 251 -3.03 -8.85 -1.20
CA LEU A 251 -4.41 -9.15 -1.57
C LEU A 251 -5.22 -9.67 -0.38
N ALA A 252 -4.65 -10.61 0.38
CA ALA A 252 -5.34 -11.15 1.56
C ALA A 252 -5.69 -10.04 2.56
N PHE A 253 -4.76 -9.13 2.85
CA PHE A 253 -5.00 -8.01 3.76
C PHE A 253 -6.05 -7.02 3.22
N MET A 254 -5.92 -6.63 1.97
CA MET A 254 -6.86 -5.72 1.33
C MET A 254 -8.26 -6.34 1.24
N ASN A 255 -8.36 -7.61 0.85
CA ASN A 255 -9.65 -8.29 0.72
C ASN A 255 -10.37 -8.43 2.06
N HIS A 256 -9.62 -8.68 3.13
CA HIS A 256 -10.21 -8.74 4.46
C HIS A 256 -10.79 -7.40 4.90
N TYR A 257 -9.99 -6.34 4.89
CA TYR A 257 -10.39 -5.05 5.47
C TYR A 257 -11.17 -4.13 4.54
N VAL A 258 -11.05 -4.31 3.23
CA VAL A 258 -11.72 -3.44 2.23
C VAL A 258 -12.96 -4.11 1.64
N LYS A 259 -12.90 -5.43 1.39
CA LYS A 259 -14.04 -6.18 0.83
C LYS A 259 -14.84 -6.96 1.87
N GLY A 260 -14.29 -7.17 3.08
CA GLY A 260 -14.92 -7.97 4.12
C GLY A 260 -14.84 -9.48 3.89
N GLU A 261 -13.84 -9.94 3.13
CA GLU A 261 -13.67 -11.37 2.83
C GLU A 261 -13.03 -12.14 4.00
N SER A 262 -13.40 -13.41 4.14
CA SER A 262 -12.80 -14.29 5.15
C SER A 262 -11.49 -14.88 4.62
N VAL A 263 -10.37 -14.37 5.11
CA VAL A 263 -9.02 -14.73 4.64
C VAL A 263 -8.08 -15.12 5.80
N LYS A 264 -8.63 -15.61 6.92
CA LYS A 264 -7.85 -15.86 8.14
C LYS A 264 -6.56 -16.64 7.88
N GLN A 265 -6.62 -17.76 7.16
CA GLN A 265 -5.44 -18.59 6.89
C GLN A 265 -4.40 -17.82 6.09
N SER A 266 -4.80 -17.10 5.06
CA SER A 266 -3.90 -16.32 4.21
C SER A 266 -3.18 -15.19 4.97
N LEU A 267 -3.76 -14.67 6.05
CA LEU A 267 -3.18 -13.60 6.87
C LEU A 267 -2.39 -14.08 8.08
N THR A 268 -2.61 -15.32 8.53
CA THR A 268 -2.03 -15.81 9.79
C THR A 268 -1.06 -16.99 9.61
N GLN A 269 -1.02 -17.59 8.43
CA GLN A 269 -0.12 -18.70 8.12
C GLN A 269 1.09 -18.23 7.33
N LYS A 270 2.25 -18.73 7.71
CA LYS A 270 3.50 -18.52 6.98
C LYS A 270 3.57 -19.45 5.78
N ILE A 271 3.77 -18.89 4.59
CA ILE A 271 4.00 -19.64 3.35
C ILE A 271 5.51 -19.71 3.03
N PRO A 272 5.97 -20.61 2.13
CA PRO A 272 7.33 -20.59 1.61
C PRO A 272 7.72 -19.20 1.10
N GLY A 273 8.97 -18.78 1.27
CA GLY A 273 9.42 -17.44 0.88
C GLY A 273 9.17 -16.34 1.95
N VAL A 274 8.47 -16.66 3.03
CA VAL A 274 8.25 -15.76 4.17
C VAL A 274 9.16 -16.15 5.34
N ALA A 275 9.97 -15.21 5.82
CA ALA A 275 10.87 -15.42 6.96
C ALA A 275 10.12 -15.29 8.29
N LEU A 276 9.29 -14.27 8.43
CA LEU A 276 8.55 -13.97 9.65
C LEU A 276 7.15 -13.44 9.32
N ILE A 277 6.17 -13.82 10.14
CA ILE A 277 4.86 -13.19 10.20
C ILE A 277 4.53 -12.86 11.65
N ARG A 278 4.03 -11.66 11.89
CA ARG A 278 3.49 -11.22 13.17
C ARG A 278 2.15 -10.55 12.93
N TYR A 279 1.22 -10.79 13.83
CA TYR A 279 -0.11 -10.14 13.75
C TYR A 279 -0.72 -10.00 15.13
N ALA A 280 -1.55 -8.97 15.28
CA ALA A 280 -2.45 -8.76 16.39
C ALA A 280 -3.73 -8.13 15.84
N SER A 281 -4.81 -8.90 15.83
CA SER A 281 -6.08 -8.53 15.20
C SER A 281 -7.23 -9.37 15.76
N GLU A 282 -8.44 -9.16 15.26
CA GLU A 282 -9.61 -10.01 15.50
C GLU A 282 -9.42 -11.46 15.05
N LEU A 283 -8.45 -11.73 14.17
CA LEU A 283 -8.12 -13.10 13.73
C LEU A 283 -7.24 -13.86 14.72
N GLY A 284 -6.69 -13.18 15.73
CA GLY A 284 -5.79 -13.71 16.73
C GLY A 284 -4.55 -12.85 16.94
N LYS A 285 -3.59 -13.41 17.68
CA LYS A 285 -2.31 -12.75 18.00
C LYS A 285 -1.18 -13.77 18.07
N ASN A 286 0.02 -13.42 17.56
CA ASN A 286 1.27 -14.18 17.72
C ASN A 286 2.47 -13.27 17.94
#